data_aca7d057809faa382a1e98b8e2ef0111
#
_entry.id   aca7d057809faa382a1e98b8e2ef0111
#
_cell.length_a   1.000
_cell.length_b   1.000
_cell.length_c   1.000
_cell.angle_alpha   90.00
_cell.angle_beta   90.00
_cell.angle_gamma   90.00
#
_symmetry.space_group_name_H-M   'P 1'
#
loop_
_entity.id
_entity.type
_entity.pdbx_description
1 polymer ?
#
loop_
_entity_poly.entity_id
_entity_poly.type
_entity_poly.pdbx_seq_one_letter_code
_entity_poly.pdbx_strand_id
1 'polypeptide(L)'
;MTIKTQRKQLTIFFSDLQGFTELTERLEPEILTELLTNYLTEMSNIATKWGGTIDKFIGDAMLVFFGDPSSDGHRNDAINCVAMADEMLIKLQEIRKAWLNRGVSKTLNARMGIHSSVCTVGNFGSQDRLDYTVIGLSLIHI
;
A
#
# COMPACT_ATOMS: atom_id res chain seq x y z
N MET A 1 15.21 6.70 -25.16
CA MET A 1 15.14 6.19 -23.77
C MET A 1 14.84 4.70 -23.78
N THR A 2 15.63 3.93 -23.05
CA THR A 2 15.46 2.48 -23.02
C THR A 2 14.59 2.10 -21.85
N ILE A 3 13.53 1.35 -22.12
CA ILE A 3 12.69 0.77 -21.07
C ILE A 3 13.36 -0.53 -20.63
N LYS A 4 13.73 -0.59 -19.35
CA LYS A 4 14.33 -1.77 -18.77
C LYS A 4 13.29 -2.51 -17.94
N THR A 5 13.07 -3.78 -18.26
CA THR A 5 12.19 -4.65 -17.50
C THR A 5 12.95 -5.84 -16.97
N GLN A 6 12.51 -6.38 -15.87
CA GLN A 6 13.15 -7.50 -15.20
C GLN A 6 12.10 -8.37 -14.55
N ARG A 7 12.24 -9.69 -14.67
CA ARG A 7 11.36 -10.62 -13.98
C ARG A 7 11.98 -10.98 -12.64
N LYS A 8 11.22 -10.82 -11.56
CA LYS A 8 11.67 -11.10 -10.21
C LYS A 8 10.60 -11.79 -9.40
N GLN A 9 11.03 -12.62 -8.46
CA GLN A 9 10.13 -13.13 -7.43
C GLN A 9 9.88 -12.02 -6.41
N LEU A 10 8.62 -11.61 -6.28
CA LEU A 10 8.22 -10.53 -5.38
C LEU A 10 7.14 -10.99 -4.44
N THR A 11 7.05 -10.32 -3.30
CA THR A 11 5.88 -10.38 -2.43
C THR A 11 5.14 -9.06 -2.56
N ILE A 12 3.87 -9.15 -2.92
CA ILE A 12 3.01 -7.99 -3.19
C ILE A 12 2.01 -7.84 -2.07
N PHE A 13 1.85 -6.61 -1.60
CA PHE A 13 0.88 -6.24 -0.59
C PHE A 13 -0.09 -5.22 -1.18
N PHE A 14 -1.37 -5.43 -0.96
CA PHE A 14 -2.41 -4.48 -1.32
C PHE A 14 -3.33 -4.25 -0.12
N SER A 15 -3.69 -3.00 0.12
CA SER A 15 -4.68 -2.68 1.15
C SER A 15 -5.64 -1.61 0.69
N ASP A 16 -6.86 -1.63 1.21
CA ASP A 16 -7.81 -0.54 1.09
C ASP A 16 -8.58 -0.38 2.40
N LEU A 17 -9.31 0.73 2.51
CA LEU A 17 -10.16 1.00 3.66
C LEU A 17 -11.61 0.70 3.31
N GLN A 18 -12.19 -0.25 4.04
CA GLN A 18 -13.60 -0.59 3.91
C GLN A 18 -14.45 0.53 4.52
N GLY A 19 -15.44 1.00 3.76
CA GLY A 19 -16.33 2.06 4.23
C GLY A 19 -15.83 3.48 3.98
N PHE A 20 -14.70 3.63 3.29
CA PHE A 20 -14.14 4.96 3.02
C PHE A 20 -15.03 5.81 2.11
N THR A 21 -15.67 5.18 1.11
CA THR A 21 -16.57 5.90 0.20
C THR A 21 -17.72 6.59 0.94
N GLU A 22 -18.33 5.91 1.92
CA GLU A 22 -19.39 6.52 2.74
C GLU A 22 -18.86 7.69 3.56
N LEU A 23 -17.63 7.60 4.03
CA LEU A 23 -17.00 8.64 4.81
C LEU A 23 -16.75 9.89 3.97
N THR A 24 -16.41 9.75 2.69
CA THR A 24 -16.19 10.87 1.78
C THR A 24 -17.45 11.70 1.59
N GLU A 25 -18.62 11.10 1.73
CA GLU A 25 -19.90 11.78 1.58
C GLU A 25 -20.32 12.55 2.84
N ARG A 26 -19.74 12.24 4.00
CA ARG A 26 -20.13 12.79 5.29
C ARG A 26 -19.20 13.85 5.84
N LEU A 27 -17.94 13.83 5.45
CA LEU A 27 -16.93 14.75 5.99
C LEU A 27 -16.67 15.90 5.04
N GLU A 28 -16.33 17.04 5.64
CA GLU A 28 -15.83 18.17 4.85
C GLU A 28 -14.53 17.78 4.15
N PRO A 29 -14.30 18.25 2.90
CA PRO A 29 -13.12 17.88 2.14
C PRO A 29 -11.80 18.15 2.85
N GLU A 30 -11.69 19.22 3.61
CA GLU A 30 -10.48 19.56 4.36
C GLU A 30 -10.17 18.54 5.44
N ILE A 31 -11.19 18.13 6.18
CA ILE A 31 -11.05 17.13 7.25
C ILE A 31 -10.72 15.77 6.66
N LEU A 32 -11.43 15.41 5.59
CA LEU A 32 -11.19 14.14 4.91
C LEU A 32 -9.75 14.05 4.40
N THR A 33 -9.26 15.12 3.76
CA THR A 33 -7.89 15.17 3.24
C THR A 33 -6.86 15.04 4.36
N GLU A 34 -7.09 15.73 5.48
CA GLU A 34 -6.20 15.65 6.64
C GLU A 34 -6.13 14.23 7.20
N LEU A 35 -7.28 13.60 7.40
CA LEU A 35 -7.34 12.24 7.95
C LEU A 35 -6.71 11.22 7.00
N LEU A 36 -7.01 11.32 5.71
CA LEU A 36 -6.44 10.41 4.72
C LEU A 36 -4.93 10.59 4.60
N THR A 37 -4.45 11.83 4.57
CA THR A 37 -3.01 12.12 4.50
C THR A 37 -2.29 11.55 5.71
N ASN A 38 -2.86 11.71 6.90
CA ASN A 38 -2.30 11.17 8.12
C ASN A 38 -2.23 9.64 8.06
N TYR A 39 -3.31 9.00 7.65
CA TYR A 39 -3.36 7.55 7.50
C TYR A 39 -2.30 7.03 6.53
N LEU A 40 -2.24 7.62 5.34
CA LEU A 40 -1.28 7.18 4.32
C LEU A 40 0.17 7.44 4.74
N THR A 41 0.42 8.55 5.43
CA THR A 41 1.76 8.86 5.95
C THR A 41 2.21 7.81 6.98
N GLU A 42 1.34 7.45 7.90
CA GLU A 42 1.64 6.43 8.91
C GLU A 42 1.90 5.06 8.26
N MET A 43 1.06 4.68 7.29
CA MET A 43 1.23 3.41 6.58
C MET A 43 2.51 3.40 5.74
N SER A 44 2.85 4.52 5.11
CA SER A 44 4.08 4.65 4.33
C SER A 44 5.32 4.51 5.19
N ASN A 45 5.31 5.10 6.38
CA ASN A 45 6.42 5.00 7.32
C ASN A 45 6.64 3.55 7.76
N ILE A 46 5.56 2.82 8.00
CA ILE A 46 5.63 1.40 8.38
C ILE A 46 6.16 0.57 7.21
N ALA A 47 5.66 0.81 5.99
CA ALA A 47 6.14 0.10 4.80
C ALA A 47 7.64 0.29 4.60
N THR A 48 8.11 1.52 4.70
CA THR A 48 9.54 1.85 4.55
C THR A 48 10.37 1.20 5.66
N LYS A 49 9.88 1.20 6.88
CA LYS A 49 10.56 0.58 8.02
C LYS A 49 10.85 -0.90 7.77
N TRP A 50 9.94 -1.62 7.15
CA TRP A 50 10.09 -3.05 6.87
C TRP A 50 10.77 -3.36 5.54
N GLY A 51 11.20 -2.34 4.81
CA GLY A 51 11.91 -2.51 3.55
C GLY A 51 11.00 -2.67 2.35
N GLY A 52 9.72 -2.34 2.48
CA GLY A 52 8.78 -2.35 1.36
C GLY A 52 9.01 -1.19 0.42
N THR A 53 8.75 -1.41 -0.85
CA THR A 53 8.77 -0.38 -1.87
C THR A 53 7.33 -0.01 -2.19
N ILE A 54 6.98 1.25 -1.99
CA ILE A 54 5.62 1.73 -2.27
C ILE A 54 5.52 1.98 -3.77
N ASP A 55 4.63 1.22 -4.43
CA ASP A 55 4.41 1.38 -5.87
C ASP A 55 3.52 2.59 -6.13
N LYS A 56 2.34 2.61 -5.53
CA LYS A 56 1.42 3.73 -5.73
C LYS A 56 0.31 3.73 -4.67
N PHE A 57 -0.34 4.89 -4.59
CA PHE A 57 -1.60 5.05 -3.87
C PHE A 57 -2.73 5.25 -4.88
N ILE A 58 -3.87 4.63 -4.62
CA ILE A 58 -5.08 4.82 -5.43
C ILE A 58 -6.20 5.17 -4.45
N GLY A 59 -6.43 6.49 -4.24
CA GLY A 59 -7.33 6.96 -3.19
C GLY A 59 -6.84 6.50 -1.82
N ASP A 60 -7.62 5.68 -1.14
CA ASP A 60 -7.27 5.07 0.15
C ASP A 60 -6.51 3.74 0.01
N ALA A 61 -6.35 3.26 -1.21
CA ALA A 61 -5.67 2.01 -1.48
C ALA A 61 -4.17 2.20 -1.61
N MET A 62 -3.42 1.17 -1.24
CA MET A 62 -1.96 1.21 -1.22
C MET A 62 -1.42 -0.09 -1.80
N LEU A 63 -0.46 0.02 -2.70
CA LEU A 63 0.24 -1.12 -3.28
C LEU A 63 1.72 -1.05 -2.91
N VAL A 64 2.21 -2.10 -2.25
CA VAL A 64 3.60 -2.19 -1.79
C VAL A 64 4.18 -3.51 -2.27
N PHE A 65 5.46 -3.54 -2.62
CA PHE A 65 6.11 -4.80 -2.96
C PHE A 65 7.46 -4.92 -2.27
N PHE A 66 7.87 -6.18 -2.08
CA PHE A 66 9.16 -6.55 -1.49
C PHE A 66 9.92 -7.41 -2.50
N GLY A 67 11.23 -7.19 -2.60
CA GLY A 67 12.08 -7.94 -3.50
C GLY A 67 12.73 -7.11 -4.60
N ASP A 68 12.39 -5.83 -4.70
CA ASP A 68 12.99 -4.90 -5.65
C ASP A 68 12.87 -3.47 -5.09
N PRO A 69 13.87 -2.64 -5.20
CA PRO A 69 15.18 -2.84 -5.83
C PRO A 69 16.12 -3.75 -5.06
N SER A 70 15.85 -3.98 -3.79
CA SER A 70 16.66 -4.89 -2.97
C SER A 70 15.81 -6.00 -2.37
N SER A 71 16.44 -7.10 -2.00
CA SER A 71 15.76 -8.25 -1.45
C SER A 71 16.59 -8.85 -0.31
N ASP A 72 15.91 -9.28 0.74
CA ASP A 72 16.51 -10.05 1.84
C ASP A 72 16.33 -11.56 1.63
N GLY A 73 15.99 -11.96 0.40
CA GLY A 73 15.61 -13.33 0.05
C GLY A 73 14.10 -13.51 0.06
N HIS A 74 13.58 -14.42 -0.76
CA HIS A 74 12.15 -14.59 -0.98
C HIS A 74 11.39 -14.85 0.32
N ARG A 75 11.95 -15.70 1.18
CA ARG A 75 11.33 -16.02 2.46
C ARG A 75 11.28 -14.81 3.39
N ASN A 76 12.39 -14.10 3.53
CA ASN A 76 12.47 -12.94 4.41
C ASN A 76 11.63 -11.79 3.90
N ASP A 77 11.55 -11.61 2.58
CA ASP A 77 10.67 -10.62 1.96
C ASP A 77 9.21 -10.88 2.34
N ALA A 78 8.78 -12.15 2.27
CA ALA A 78 7.41 -12.53 2.65
C ALA A 78 7.17 -12.32 4.15
N ILE A 79 8.14 -12.68 5.00
CA ILE A 79 8.05 -12.48 6.44
C ILE A 79 7.94 -10.99 6.77
N ASN A 80 8.77 -10.17 6.16
CA ASN A 80 8.75 -8.72 6.37
C ASN A 80 7.43 -8.10 5.93
N CYS A 81 6.85 -8.61 4.83
CA CYS A 81 5.56 -8.16 4.36
C CYS A 81 4.45 -8.45 5.38
N VAL A 82 4.41 -9.65 5.92
CA VAL A 82 3.41 -10.05 6.93
C VAL A 82 3.60 -9.23 8.21
N ALA A 83 4.83 -9.04 8.65
CA ALA A 83 5.14 -8.22 9.83
C ALA A 83 4.70 -6.77 9.63
N MET A 84 4.93 -6.23 8.45
CA MET A 84 4.47 -4.90 8.06
C MET A 84 2.94 -4.81 8.16
N ALA A 85 2.23 -5.78 7.60
CA ALA A 85 0.76 -5.80 7.63
C ALA A 85 0.24 -5.85 9.06
N ASP A 86 0.86 -6.65 9.92
CA ASP A 86 0.49 -6.75 11.32
C ASP A 86 0.68 -5.42 12.06
N GLU A 87 1.82 -4.78 11.86
CA GLU A 87 2.09 -3.47 12.46
C GLU A 87 1.10 -2.41 11.94
N MET A 88 0.75 -2.46 10.67
CA MET A 88 -0.26 -1.56 10.08
C MET A 88 -1.63 -1.73 10.75
N LEU A 89 -2.04 -2.97 11.03
CA LEU A 89 -3.31 -3.23 11.72
C LEU A 89 -3.31 -2.68 13.14
N ILE A 90 -2.19 -2.80 13.84
CA ILE A 90 -2.05 -2.24 15.19
C ILE A 90 -2.13 -0.71 15.12
N LYS A 91 -1.43 -0.11 14.18
CA LYS A 91 -1.44 1.35 13.99
C LYS A 91 -2.83 1.85 13.63
N LEU A 92 -3.57 1.09 12.83
CA LEU A 92 -4.94 1.46 12.46
C LEU A 92 -5.86 1.59 13.67
N GLN A 93 -5.67 0.77 14.69
CA GLN A 93 -6.45 0.87 15.92
C GLN A 93 -6.20 2.21 16.62
N GLU A 94 -4.95 2.67 16.65
CA GLU A 94 -4.59 3.97 17.21
C GLU A 94 -5.19 5.11 16.37
N ILE A 95 -5.13 4.98 15.06
CA ILE A 95 -5.69 5.97 14.13
C ILE A 95 -7.20 6.08 14.33
N ARG A 96 -7.91 4.97 14.50
CA ARG A 96 -9.36 4.97 14.75
C ARG A 96 -9.71 5.73 16.02
N LYS A 97 -8.93 5.56 17.08
CA LYS A 97 -9.15 6.28 18.34
C LYS A 97 -8.99 7.79 18.13
N ALA A 98 -7.97 8.20 17.39
CA ALA A 98 -7.76 9.62 17.07
C ALA A 98 -8.91 10.18 16.23
N TRP A 99 -9.42 9.39 15.28
CA TRP A 99 -10.56 9.81 14.45
C TRP A 99 -11.84 9.95 15.25
N LEU A 100 -12.07 9.07 16.23
CA LEU A 100 -13.22 9.23 17.14
C LEU A 100 -13.19 10.57 17.86
N ASN A 101 -12.01 11.01 18.29
CA ASN A 101 -11.85 12.31 18.95
C ASN A 101 -12.11 13.48 17.99
N ARG A 102 -12.06 13.23 16.69
CA ARG A 102 -12.37 14.22 15.65
C ARG A 102 -13.83 14.13 15.15
N GLY A 103 -14.65 13.32 15.81
CA GLY A 103 -16.06 13.17 15.46
C GLY A 103 -16.35 12.11 14.40
N VAL A 104 -15.37 11.31 14.00
CA VAL A 104 -15.55 10.23 13.04
C VAL A 104 -15.92 8.97 13.81
N SER A 105 -17.22 8.71 13.92
CA SER A 105 -17.72 7.58 14.71
C SER A 105 -17.74 6.26 13.96
N LYS A 106 -17.59 6.29 12.63
CA LYS A 106 -17.61 5.07 11.82
C LYS A 106 -16.31 4.29 11.97
N THR A 107 -16.42 3.00 12.24
CA THR A 107 -15.27 2.10 12.29
C THR A 107 -14.83 1.75 10.88
N LEU A 108 -13.61 2.14 10.52
CA LEU A 108 -13.01 1.77 9.26
C LEU A 108 -12.13 0.55 9.48
N ASN A 109 -12.25 -0.43 8.60
CA ASN A 109 -11.43 -1.63 8.61
C ASN A 109 -10.56 -1.67 7.37
N ALA A 110 -9.31 -2.06 7.52
CA ALA A 110 -8.44 -2.29 6.39
C ALA A 110 -8.68 -3.69 5.84
N ARG A 111 -8.78 -3.80 4.53
CA ARG A 111 -8.71 -5.08 3.83
C ARG A 111 -7.32 -5.19 3.24
N MET A 112 -6.67 -6.33 3.45
CA MET A 112 -5.29 -6.54 3.04
C MET A 112 -5.17 -7.86 2.28
N GLY A 113 -4.39 -7.82 1.19
CA GLY A 113 -4.06 -9.02 0.43
C GLY A 113 -2.55 -9.10 0.26
N ILE A 114 -1.99 -10.30 0.40
CA ILE A 114 -0.57 -10.56 0.22
C ILE A 114 -0.41 -11.72 -0.74
N HIS A 115 0.49 -11.58 -1.72
CA HIS A 115 0.74 -12.61 -2.70
C HIS A 115 2.20 -12.60 -3.13
N SER A 116 2.79 -13.78 -3.26
CA SER A 116 4.16 -13.92 -3.75
C SER A 116 4.16 -14.62 -5.10
N SER A 117 4.82 -14.03 -6.08
CA SER A 117 4.94 -14.63 -7.40
C SER A 117 6.05 -13.95 -8.20
N VAL A 118 6.36 -14.54 -9.37
CA VAL A 118 7.27 -13.89 -10.33
C VAL A 118 6.50 -12.80 -11.04
N CYS A 119 7.02 -11.58 -10.98
CA CYS A 119 6.43 -10.40 -11.59
C CYS A 119 7.43 -9.71 -12.50
N THR A 120 6.94 -8.89 -13.41
CA THR A 120 7.77 -8.03 -14.24
C THR A 120 7.83 -6.65 -13.61
N VAL A 121 9.05 -6.19 -13.34
CA VAL A 121 9.31 -4.89 -12.72
C VAL A 121 10.03 -4.03 -13.73
N GLY A 122 9.67 -2.78 -13.84
CA GLY A 122 10.35 -1.85 -14.74
C GLY A 122 9.61 -0.54 -14.90
N ASN A 123 10.08 0.24 -15.86
CA ASN A 123 9.45 1.49 -16.22
C ASN A 123 8.43 1.25 -17.32
N PHE A 124 7.19 1.60 -17.05
CA PHE A 124 6.07 1.43 -17.98
C PHE A 124 5.38 2.75 -18.22
N GLY A 125 4.82 2.91 -19.40
CA GLY A 125 4.09 4.09 -19.77
C GLY A 125 4.52 4.62 -21.13
N SER A 126 4.03 5.83 -21.47
CA SER A 126 4.43 6.48 -22.70
C SER A 126 5.83 7.08 -22.57
N GLN A 127 6.40 7.54 -23.71
CA GLN A 127 7.70 8.19 -23.70
C GLN A 127 7.75 9.43 -22.78
N ASP A 128 6.60 10.08 -22.61
CA ASP A 128 6.50 11.30 -21.80
C ASP A 128 6.24 11.00 -20.32
N ARG A 129 5.76 9.80 -20.01
CA ARG A 129 5.45 9.38 -18.64
C ARG A 129 5.84 7.94 -18.44
N LEU A 130 6.98 7.72 -17.82
CA LEU A 130 7.44 6.38 -17.47
C LEU A 130 7.38 6.25 -15.95
N ASP A 131 6.61 5.28 -15.50
CA ASP A 131 6.49 4.95 -14.07
C ASP A 131 7.18 3.62 -13.80
N TYR A 132 8.04 3.60 -12.78
CA TYR A 132 8.62 2.37 -12.30
C TYR A 132 7.56 1.63 -11.50
N THR A 133 7.14 0.47 -11.98
CA THR A 133 6.02 -0.26 -11.38
C THR A 133 6.15 -1.76 -11.60
N VAL A 134 5.20 -2.49 -11.04
CA VAL A 134 5.13 -3.96 -11.08
C VAL A 134 3.94 -4.38 -11.92
N ILE A 135 4.17 -5.31 -12.83
CA ILE A 135 3.10 -5.92 -13.63
C ILE A 135 3.18 -7.44 -13.49
N GLY A 136 2.05 -8.07 -13.24
CA GLY A 136 1.93 -9.51 -13.17
C GLY A 136 0.47 -9.93 -13.18
N LEU A 137 0.20 -11.11 -13.75
CA LEU A 137 -1.17 -11.63 -13.82
C LEU A 137 -1.78 -11.83 -12.43
N SER A 138 -0.94 -12.22 -11.47
CA SER A 138 -1.37 -12.44 -10.09
C SER A 138 -1.88 -11.17 -9.40
N LEU A 139 -1.48 -9.98 -9.85
CA LEU A 139 -1.94 -8.72 -9.28
C LEU A 139 -3.42 -8.47 -9.55
N ILE A 140 -3.97 -9.07 -10.59
CA ILE A 140 -5.38 -8.90 -10.95
C ILE A 140 -6.28 -9.58 -9.92
N HIS A 141 -5.77 -10.57 -9.19
CA HIS A 141 -6.55 -11.40 -8.29
C HIS A 141 -6.35 -11.09 -6.80
N ILE A 142 -5.58 -10.08 -6.49
CA ILE A 142 -5.37 -9.66 -5.10
C ILE A 142 -6.59 -8.93 -4.53
#